data_b8f014b900619945355b644438418cfa
#
_entry.id   b8f014b900619945355b644438418cfa
#
_cell.length_a   1.000
_cell.length_b   1.000
_cell.length_c   1.000
_cell.angle_alpha   90.00
_cell.angle_beta   90.00
_cell.angle_gamma   90.00
#
_symmetry.space_group_name_H-M   'P 1'
#
loop_
_entity.id
_entity.type
_entity.pdbx_description
1 polymer ?
#
loop_
_entity_poly.entity_id
_entity_poly.type
_entity_poly.pdbx_seq_one_letter_code
_entity_poly.pdbx_strand_id
1 'polypeptide(L)'
;KFTIDLIDSSIAVEAKNIKCGEEAVITATVTNGATGTVTFFVNGKTYVVDITDSVATLKIADLTTGDCPVFAYYNGDKYYKTSYNSTTFNVAKLASTTTVNVSDIKVGEDAVISIAVPEITSGVVSVTVGDAIYNVAVVDGKGSLTLSGLASGSYDVVAKFNGDDKYLASEDSAKFNVTKLASTIDIAVDNIKVGENAVISVALPEDATGEVIISVNGKNYTVMTKYGMASVTISDLANGTYSVDVFYNGDDIYAPIKNSTAFTVSKVS
;
A
#
# COMPACT_ATOMS: atom_id res chain seq x y z
N LYS A 1 -24.81 -39.08 -67.37
CA LYS A 1 -24.80 -38.49 -66.04
C LYS A 1 -23.71 -37.41 -66.04
N PHE A 2 -24.09 -36.15 -66.07
CA PHE A 2 -23.09 -35.04 -65.94
C PHE A 2 -22.77 -34.91 -64.46
N THR A 3 -21.50 -35.08 -64.08
CA THR A 3 -20.94 -34.70 -62.79
C THR A 3 -20.42 -33.29 -62.94
N ILE A 4 -20.91 -32.36 -62.11
CA ILE A 4 -20.34 -31.01 -61.99
C ILE A 4 -19.29 -31.12 -60.86
N ASP A 5 -18.05 -30.96 -61.24
CA ASP A 5 -16.98 -30.85 -60.23
C ASP A 5 -17.03 -29.49 -59.56
N LEU A 6 -17.08 -29.46 -58.21
CA LEU A 6 -17.02 -28.24 -57.44
C LEU A 6 -15.67 -27.52 -57.62
N ILE A 7 -15.71 -26.23 -57.66
CA ILE A 7 -14.54 -25.33 -57.75
C ILE A 7 -13.84 -25.28 -56.40
N ASP A 8 -12.51 -25.31 -56.42
CA ASP A 8 -11.72 -25.11 -55.22
C ASP A 8 -11.98 -23.72 -54.61
N SER A 9 -12.12 -23.65 -53.29
CA SER A 9 -12.30 -22.41 -52.55
C SER A 9 -11.08 -22.13 -51.68
N SER A 10 -10.98 -20.88 -51.24
CA SER A 10 -10.03 -20.40 -50.24
C SER A 10 -10.75 -19.60 -49.18
N ILE A 11 -10.22 -19.56 -47.99
CA ILE A 11 -10.68 -18.75 -46.87
C ILE A 11 -9.48 -18.09 -46.20
N ALA A 12 -9.57 -16.80 -45.94
CA ALA A 12 -8.65 -16.04 -45.09
C ALA A 12 -9.39 -15.63 -43.82
N VAL A 13 -8.77 -15.73 -42.66
CA VAL A 13 -9.36 -15.36 -41.38
C VAL A 13 -8.46 -14.34 -40.66
N GLU A 14 -9.06 -13.27 -40.18
CA GLU A 14 -8.37 -12.18 -39.51
C GLU A 14 -9.08 -11.81 -38.21
N ALA A 15 -8.30 -11.48 -37.19
CA ALA A 15 -8.76 -10.91 -35.92
C ALA A 15 -7.68 -10.00 -35.37
N LYS A 16 -8.09 -8.90 -34.72
CA LYS A 16 -7.14 -7.97 -34.08
C LYS A 16 -7.04 -8.29 -32.60
N ASN A 17 -5.86 -8.04 -32.03
CA ASN A 17 -5.69 -8.06 -30.57
C ASN A 17 -6.62 -7.02 -29.93
N ILE A 18 -7.18 -7.40 -28.79
CA ILE A 18 -8.09 -6.59 -28.00
C ILE A 18 -7.64 -6.55 -26.54
N LYS A 19 -8.27 -5.70 -25.74
CA LYS A 19 -8.14 -5.70 -24.29
C LYS A 19 -9.31 -6.47 -23.66
N CYS A 20 -9.12 -6.97 -22.46
CA CYS A 20 -10.16 -7.59 -21.67
C CYS A 20 -11.39 -6.68 -21.56
N GLY A 21 -12.57 -7.23 -21.84
CA GLY A 21 -13.85 -6.49 -21.86
C GLY A 21 -14.20 -5.82 -23.19
N GLU A 22 -13.30 -5.80 -24.18
CA GLU A 22 -13.62 -5.32 -25.52
C GLU A 22 -14.26 -6.43 -26.37
N GLU A 23 -15.09 -6.07 -27.35
CA GLU A 23 -15.67 -6.98 -28.33
C GLU A 23 -14.63 -7.33 -29.41
N ALA A 24 -14.36 -8.61 -29.62
CA ALA A 24 -13.57 -9.08 -30.73
C ALA A 24 -14.41 -9.14 -32.01
N VAL A 25 -13.83 -8.61 -33.10
CA VAL A 25 -14.39 -8.73 -34.43
C VAL A 25 -13.49 -9.66 -35.25
N ILE A 26 -14.02 -10.81 -35.64
CA ILE A 26 -13.33 -11.83 -36.42
C ILE A 26 -13.97 -11.87 -37.79
N THR A 27 -13.15 -11.71 -38.85
CA THR A 27 -13.62 -11.73 -40.23
C THR A 27 -13.03 -12.93 -40.97
N ALA A 28 -13.86 -13.61 -41.73
CA ALA A 28 -13.44 -14.65 -42.66
C ALA A 28 -13.82 -14.22 -44.08
N THR A 29 -12.85 -14.02 -44.93
CA THR A 29 -13.05 -13.71 -46.35
C THR A 29 -12.91 -14.98 -47.18
N VAL A 30 -13.95 -15.34 -47.88
CA VAL A 30 -13.96 -16.54 -48.76
C VAL A 30 -13.80 -16.14 -50.21
N THR A 31 -13.54 -17.14 -51.08
CA THR A 31 -13.49 -16.95 -52.52
C THR A 31 -14.63 -16.08 -53.02
N ASN A 32 -14.33 -15.13 -53.90
CA ASN A 32 -15.34 -14.20 -54.43
C ASN A 32 -16.50 -14.95 -55.13
N GLY A 33 -17.71 -14.62 -54.78
CA GLY A 33 -18.94 -15.25 -55.28
C GLY A 33 -19.37 -16.51 -54.49
N ALA A 34 -18.58 -16.93 -53.52
CA ALA A 34 -18.96 -18.04 -52.61
C ALA A 34 -20.09 -17.55 -51.66
N THR A 35 -21.03 -18.45 -51.40
CA THR A 35 -22.23 -18.22 -50.57
C THR A 35 -22.31 -19.24 -49.43
N GLY A 36 -23.38 -19.19 -48.62
CA GLY A 36 -23.58 -20.12 -47.52
C GLY A 36 -23.02 -19.61 -46.21
N THR A 37 -22.30 -20.45 -45.46
CA THR A 37 -21.88 -20.13 -44.09
C THR A 37 -20.40 -20.45 -43.81
N VAL A 38 -19.85 -19.73 -42.83
CA VAL A 38 -18.58 -20.06 -42.18
C VAL A 38 -18.86 -20.51 -40.75
N THR A 39 -18.27 -21.61 -40.36
CA THR A 39 -18.26 -22.10 -38.98
C THR A 39 -16.95 -21.68 -38.31
N PHE A 40 -17.07 -20.84 -37.27
CA PHE A 40 -15.96 -20.44 -36.44
C PHE A 40 -15.89 -21.28 -35.15
N PHE A 41 -14.71 -21.66 -34.75
CA PHE A 41 -14.41 -22.24 -33.44
C PHE A 41 -13.52 -21.27 -32.66
N VAL A 42 -14.05 -20.71 -31.60
CA VAL A 42 -13.39 -19.68 -30.77
C VAL A 42 -13.63 -19.99 -29.31
N ASN A 43 -12.56 -20.04 -28.51
CA ASN A 43 -12.66 -20.26 -27.06
C ASN A 43 -13.56 -21.45 -26.67
N GLY A 44 -13.42 -22.57 -27.39
CA GLY A 44 -14.18 -23.81 -27.15
C GLY A 44 -15.66 -23.77 -27.58
N LYS A 45 -16.10 -22.70 -28.21
CA LYS A 45 -17.48 -22.53 -28.72
C LYS A 45 -17.50 -22.52 -30.23
N THR A 46 -18.65 -22.90 -30.80
CA THR A 46 -18.89 -22.93 -32.23
C THR A 46 -19.93 -21.90 -32.62
N TYR A 47 -19.64 -21.14 -33.68
CA TYR A 47 -20.51 -20.11 -34.24
C TYR A 47 -20.66 -20.31 -35.72
N VAL A 48 -21.89 -20.30 -36.24
CA VAL A 48 -22.17 -20.41 -37.66
C VAL A 48 -22.68 -19.04 -38.14
N VAL A 49 -21.99 -18.48 -39.14
CA VAL A 49 -22.23 -17.11 -39.61
C VAL A 49 -22.44 -17.13 -41.12
N ASP A 50 -23.52 -16.46 -41.56
CA ASP A 50 -23.80 -16.30 -42.99
C ASP A 50 -22.77 -15.42 -43.70
N ILE A 51 -22.51 -15.76 -44.95
CA ILE A 51 -21.61 -14.99 -45.80
C ILE A 51 -22.44 -13.91 -46.52
N THR A 52 -21.95 -12.67 -46.40
CA THR A 52 -22.45 -11.51 -47.15
C THR A 52 -21.27 -10.89 -47.91
N ASP A 53 -21.43 -10.71 -49.24
CA ASP A 53 -20.34 -10.16 -50.07
C ASP A 53 -18.99 -10.83 -49.90
N SER A 54 -19.00 -12.15 -49.84
CA SER A 54 -17.83 -13.03 -49.64
C SER A 54 -17.17 -12.88 -48.25
N VAL A 55 -17.81 -12.26 -47.28
CA VAL A 55 -17.28 -12.07 -45.91
C VAL A 55 -18.28 -12.60 -44.89
N ALA A 56 -17.78 -13.35 -43.89
CA ALA A 56 -18.48 -13.70 -42.67
C ALA A 56 -17.85 -12.95 -41.50
N THR A 57 -18.65 -12.21 -40.70
CA THR A 57 -18.15 -11.43 -39.56
C THR A 57 -18.78 -11.95 -38.28
N LEU A 58 -17.94 -12.42 -37.37
CA LEU A 58 -18.32 -12.83 -36.02
C LEU A 58 -17.90 -11.72 -35.04
N LYS A 59 -18.84 -11.29 -34.18
CA LYS A 59 -18.59 -10.42 -33.04
C LYS A 59 -18.78 -11.19 -31.76
N ILE A 60 -17.80 -11.13 -30.86
CA ILE A 60 -17.82 -11.91 -29.62
C ILE A 60 -17.24 -11.10 -28.48
N ALA A 61 -17.97 -11.05 -27.36
CA ALA A 61 -17.57 -10.38 -26.13
C ALA A 61 -17.18 -11.40 -25.04
N ASP A 62 -16.75 -10.90 -23.90
CA ASP A 62 -16.45 -11.67 -22.68
C ASP A 62 -15.43 -12.80 -22.89
N LEU A 63 -14.42 -12.54 -23.70
CA LEU A 63 -13.30 -13.44 -23.90
C LEU A 63 -12.32 -13.36 -22.70
N THR A 64 -11.80 -14.51 -22.32
CA THR A 64 -10.75 -14.62 -21.31
C THR A 64 -9.43 -14.07 -21.84
N THR A 65 -8.62 -13.50 -20.94
CA THR A 65 -7.29 -12.98 -21.30
C THR A 65 -6.34 -14.10 -21.73
N GLY A 66 -5.44 -13.77 -22.64
CA GLY A 66 -4.46 -14.68 -23.22
C GLY A 66 -4.65 -14.86 -24.73
N ASP A 67 -3.96 -15.85 -25.30
CA ASP A 67 -4.07 -16.16 -26.71
C ASP A 67 -5.39 -16.87 -27.00
N CYS A 68 -6.09 -16.35 -28.00
CA CYS A 68 -7.38 -16.86 -28.46
C CYS A 68 -7.23 -17.41 -29.87
N PRO A 69 -7.09 -18.75 -30.04
CA PRO A 69 -7.05 -19.36 -31.35
C PRO A 69 -8.44 -19.35 -32.00
N VAL A 70 -8.44 -19.07 -33.29
CA VAL A 70 -9.64 -19.05 -34.14
C VAL A 70 -9.44 -20.02 -35.29
N PHE A 71 -10.35 -20.96 -35.47
CA PHE A 71 -10.45 -21.80 -36.65
C PHE A 71 -11.72 -21.42 -37.40
N ALA A 72 -11.60 -21.12 -38.69
CA ALA A 72 -12.71 -20.82 -39.57
C ALA A 72 -12.82 -21.87 -40.68
N TYR A 73 -14.00 -22.41 -40.81
CA TYR A 73 -14.30 -23.45 -41.79
C TYR A 73 -15.44 -22.98 -42.69
N TYR A 74 -15.15 -22.78 -43.97
CA TYR A 74 -16.16 -22.53 -45.01
C TYR A 74 -16.88 -23.83 -45.32
N ASN A 75 -18.20 -23.87 -45.16
CA ASN A 75 -19.02 -25.08 -45.30
C ASN A 75 -19.24 -25.51 -46.76
N GLY A 76 -18.77 -24.72 -47.72
CA GLY A 76 -19.02 -24.93 -49.15
C GLY A 76 -20.41 -24.50 -49.57
N ASP A 77 -20.67 -24.50 -50.86
CA ASP A 77 -21.97 -24.28 -51.48
C ASP A 77 -22.18 -25.17 -52.69
N LYS A 78 -23.18 -24.85 -53.53
CA LYS A 78 -23.46 -25.68 -54.75
C LYS A 78 -22.39 -25.58 -55.81
N TYR A 79 -21.46 -24.65 -55.74
CA TYR A 79 -20.40 -24.41 -56.73
C TYR A 79 -19.00 -24.58 -56.14
N TYR A 80 -18.82 -24.28 -54.88
CA TYR A 80 -17.50 -24.25 -54.23
C TYR A 80 -17.33 -25.35 -53.19
N LYS A 81 -16.13 -25.95 -53.14
CA LYS A 81 -15.73 -26.90 -52.10
C LYS A 81 -15.54 -26.19 -50.76
N THR A 82 -15.50 -26.99 -49.70
CA THR A 82 -15.14 -26.54 -48.37
C THR A 82 -13.67 -26.11 -48.31
N SER A 83 -13.35 -25.14 -47.44
CA SER A 83 -11.97 -24.76 -47.13
C SER A 83 -11.87 -24.31 -45.68
N TYR A 84 -10.67 -24.27 -45.13
CA TYR A 84 -10.44 -23.86 -43.76
C TYR A 84 -9.15 -23.05 -43.63
N ASN A 85 -9.10 -22.25 -42.58
CA ASN A 85 -7.91 -21.48 -42.17
C ASN A 85 -8.00 -21.16 -40.66
N SER A 86 -6.90 -20.71 -40.07
CA SER A 86 -6.83 -20.36 -38.67
C SER A 86 -6.00 -19.12 -38.46
N THR A 87 -6.27 -18.41 -37.36
CA THR A 87 -5.49 -17.31 -36.85
C THR A 87 -5.50 -17.34 -35.33
N THR A 88 -4.69 -16.52 -34.70
CA THR A 88 -4.70 -16.32 -33.25
C THR A 88 -4.61 -14.83 -32.97
N PHE A 89 -5.41 -14.34 -32.06
CA PHE A 89 -5.28 -12.99 -31.55
C PHE A 89 -5.13 -13.03 -30.02
N ASN A 90 -4.63 -11.95 -29.42
CA ASN A 90 -4.40 -11.86 -27.98
C ASN A 90 -5.45 -10.96 -27.33
N VAL A 91 -5.98 -11.42 -26.19
CA VAL A 91 -6.81 -10.62 -25.28
C VAL A 91 -5.93 -10.16 -24.13
N ALA A 92 -5.50 -8.92 -24.18
CA ALA A 92 -4.57 -8.36 -23.21
C ALA A 92 -5.26 -8.00 -21.89
N LYS A 93 -4.56 -8.21 -20.77
CA LYS A 93 -5.00 -7.71 -19.45
C LYS A 93 -5.03 -6.18 -19.43
N LEU A 94 -5.91 -5.62 -18.62
CA LEU A 94 -5.97 -4.19 -18.34
C LEU A 94 -4.82 -3.78 -17.42
N ALA A 95 -4.32 -2.56 -17.59
CA ALA A 95 -3.41 -1.97 -16.60
C ALA A 95 -4.15 -1.77 -15.28
N SER A 96 -3.44 -1.95 -14.17
CA SER A 96 -3.93 -1.64 -12.84
C SER A 96 -3.13 -0.51 -12.21
N THR A 97 -3.68 0.10 -11.17
CA THR A 97 -3.00 1.09 -10.35
C THR A 97 -3.28 0.73 -8.89
N THR A 98 -2.23 0.54 -8.12
CA THR A 98 -2.33 0.44 -6.66
C THR A 98 -2.06 1.83 -6.08
N THR A 99 -2.78 2.21 -5.03
CA THR A 99 -2.52 3.42 -4.25
C THR A 99 -2.50 3.05 -2.78
N VAL A 100 -1.48 3.52 -2.05
CA VAL A 100 -1.36 3.35 -0.60
C VAL A 100 -1.24 4.70 0.09
N ASN A 101 -2.02 4.92 1.15
CA ASN A 101 -1.99 6.13 1.95
C ASN A 101 -1.92 5.78 3.43
N VAL A 102 -1.11 6.52 4.16
CA VAL A 102 -0.95 6.45 5.60
C VAL A 102 -0.50 7.82 6.10
N SER A 103 -0.86 8.18 7.33
CA SER A 103 -0.45 9.43 7.96
C SER A 103 0.55 9.18 9.08
N ASP A 104 1.38 10.18 9.38
CA ASP A 104 2.21 10.19 10.57
C ASP A 104 1.34 10.10 11.83
N ILE A 105 1.84 9.39 12.84
CA ILE A 105 1.17 9.16 14.12
C ILE A 105 2.14 9.43 15.28
N LYS A 106 1.60 9.43 16.49
CA LYS A 106 2.39 9.43 17.72
C LYS A 106 2.44 8.04 18.34
N VAL A 107 3.43 7.82 19.18
CA VAL A 107 3.51 6.59 19.99
C VAL A 107 2.20 6.42 20.77
N GLY A 108 1.64 5.19 20.70
CA GLY A 108 0.36 4.85 21.32
C GLY A 108 -0.86 5.03 20.41
N GLU A 109 -0.73 5.70 19.25
CA GLU A 109 -1.80 5.80 18.25
C GLU A 109 -1.71 4.65 17.24
N ASP A 110 -2.83 4.34 16.60
CA ASP A 110 -2.91 3.32 15.56
C ASP A 110 -2.59 3.91 14.19
N ALA A 111 -1.73 3.23 13.43
CA ALA A 111 -1.48 3.53 12.03
C ALA A 111 -2.55 2.85 11.17
N VAL A 112 -3.34 3.64 10.44
CA VAL A 112 -4.33 3.15 9.48
C VAL A 112 -3.79 3.33 8.07
N ILE A 113 -3.48 2.21 7.42
CA ILE A 113 -2.97 2.14 6.05
C ILE A 113 -4.15 1.84 5.13
N SER A 114 -4.48 2.78 4.25
CA SER A 114 -5.56 2.65 3.27
C SER A 114 -4.99 2.25 1.92
N ILE A 115 -5.62 1.28 1.26
CA ILE A 115 -5.20 0.73 -0.02
C ILE A 115 -6.35 0.88 -1.01
N ALA A 116 -6.03 1.31 -2.23
CA ALA A 116 -6.95 1.28 -3.35
C ALA A 116 -6.30 0.62 -4.57
N VAL A 117 -7.07 -0.23 -5.24
CA VAL A 117 -6.74 -0.90 -6.51
C VAL A 117 -7.94 -0.75 -7.44
N PRO A 118 -7.87 -1.11 -8.76
CA PRO A 118 -9.05 -1.12 -9.60
C PRO A 118 -10.18 -1.95 -8.98
N GLU A 119 -11.43 -1.62 -9.33
CA GLU A 119 -12.59 -2.39 -8.87
C GLU A 119 -12.44 -3.86 -9.21
N ILE A 120 -12.16 -4.65 -8.21
CA ILE A 120 -12.11 -6.10 -8.26
C ILE A 120 -13.14 -6.63 -7.27
N THR A 121 -13.89 -7.62 -7.68
CA THR A 121 -14.97 -8.20 -6.84
C THR A 121 -14.44 -8.86 -5.58
N SER A 122 -13.20 -9.37 -5.64
CA SER A 122 -12.48 -9.94 -4.49
C SER A 122 -11.00 -10.05 -4.83
N GLY A 123 -10.14 -9.85 -3.84
CA GLY A 123 -8.72 -10.00 -4.04
C GLY A 123 -7.94 -9.74 -2.75
N VAL A 124 -6.64 -9.95 -2.83
CA VAL A 124 -5.72 -9.72 -1.74
C VAL A 124 -4.59 -8.86 -2.24
N VAL A 125 -4.28 -7.81 -1.49
CA VAL A 125 -3.09 -6.98 -1.68
C VAL A 125 -2.08 -7.33 -0.59
N SER A 126 -0.85 -7.60 -0.99
CA SER A 126 0.26 -7.80 -0.05
C SER A 126 0.78 -6.44 0.39
N VAL A 127 0.79 -6.18 1.70
CA VAL A 127 1.29 -4.93 2.29
C VAL A 127 2.48 -5.26 3.16
N THR A 128 3.63 -4.69 2.82
CA THR A 128 4.86 -4.81 3.60
C THR A 128 5.04 -3.53 4.42
N VAL A 129 5.26 -3.66 5.73
CA VAL A 129 5.58 -2.54 6.62
C VAL A 129 6.85 -2.91 7.39
N GLY A 130 7.96 -2.21 7.11
CA GLY A 130 9.28 -2.65 7.54
C GLY A 130 9.59 -4.06 7.02
N ASP A 131 9.83 -5.02 7.92
CA ASP A 131 10.08 -6.43 7.57
C ASP A 131 8.84 -7.33 7.62
N ALA A 132 7.70 -6.79 8.04
CA ALA A 132 6.46 -7.56 8.21
C ALA A 132 5.59 -7.50 6.95
N ILE A 133 4.99 -8.64 6.58
CA ILE A 133 4.11 -8.77 5.42
C ILE A 133 2.70 -9.13 5.89
N TYR A 134 1.73 -8.38 5.39
CA TYR A 134 0.30 -8.54 5.69
C TYR A 134 -0.47 -8.78 4.40
N ASN A 135 -1.39 -9.73 4.43
CA ASN A 135 -2.33 -9.96 3.35
C ASN A 135 -3.65 -9.24 3.65
N VAL A 136 -3.91 -8.18 2.91
CA VAL A 136 -5.08 -7.33 3.10
C VAL A 136 -6.13 -7.69 2.07
N ALA A 137 -7.31 -8.13 2.53
CA ALA A 137 -8.45 -8.33 1.64
C ALA A 137 -8.96 -6.99 1.13
N VAL A 138 -9.27 -6.92 -0.17
CA VAL A 138 -9.89 -5.76 -0.81
C VAL A 138 -11.29 -6.12 -1.27
N VAL A 139 -12.21 -5.21 -1.05
CA VAL A 139 -13.61 -5.28 -1.47
C VAL A 139 -13.91 -4.00 -2.25
N ASP A 140 -14.51 -4.13 -3.43
CA ASP A 140 -14.76 -3.01 -4.34
C ASP A 140 -13.52 -2.11 -4.54
N GLY A 141 -12.35 -2.75 -4.69
CA GLY A 141 -11.07 -2.09 -4.88
C GLY A 141 -10.48 -1.40 -3.66
N LYS A 142 -11.05 -1.56 -2.46
CA LYS A 142 -10.58 -0.89 -1.23
C LYS A 142 -10.21 -1.88 -0.15
N GLY A 143 -9.10 -1.61 0.54
CA GLY A 143 -8.63 -2.36 1.69
C GLY A 143 -8.07 -1.44 2.77
N SER A 144 -7.97 -1.94 3.98
CA SER A 144 -7.37 -1.22 5.11
C SER A 144 -6.63 -2.18 6.03
N LEU A 145 -5.49 -1.72 6.53
CA LEU A 145 -4.68 -2.38 7.55
C LEU A 145 -4.48 -1.43 8.71
N THR A 146 -4.81 -1.87 9.92
CA THR A 146 -4.55 -1.11 11.14
C THR A 146 -3.43 -1.78 11.92
N LEU A 147 -2.40 -1.01 12.30
CA LEU A 147 -1.26 -1.45 13.09
C LEU A 147 -1.21 -0.65 14.40
N SER A 148 -1.17 -1.37 15.53
CA SER A 148 -1.11 -0.80 16.87
C SER A 148 0.24 -1.08 17.52
N GLY A 149 0.61 -0.27 18.51
CA GLY A 149 1.79 -0.50 19.35
C GLY A 149 3.13 -0.35 18.62
N LEU A 150 3.18 0.48 17.59
CA LEU A 150 4.40 0.76 16.86
C LEU A 150 5.36 1.61 17.71
N ALA A 151 6.63 1.25 17.72
CA ALA A 151 7.69 2.04 18.34
C ALA A 151 7.95 3.34 17.54
N SER A 152 8.54 4.34 18.19
CA SER A 152 8.96 5.56 17.49
C SER A 152 9.99 5.24 16.41
N GLY A 153 9.82 5.82 15.23
CA GLY A 153 10.67 5.55 14.07
C GLY A 153 10.01 5.89 12.76
N SER A 154 10.67 5.55 11.67
CA SER A 154 10.18 5.74 10.31
C SER A 154 9.88 4.37 9.69
N TYR A 155 8.73 4.24 9.07
CA TYR A 155 8.22 3.00 8.48
C TYR A 155 7.96 3.18 7.00
N ASP A 156 8.60 2.36 6.18
CA ASP A 156 8.29 2.24 4.77
C ASP A 156 7.12 1.26 4.59
N VAL A 157 6.19 1.62 3.72
CA VAL A 157 5.01 0.81 3.37
C VAL A 157 5.04 0.54 1.88
N VAL A 158 4.92 -0.72 1.49
CA VAL A 158 4.78 -1.13 0.08
C VAL A 158 3.51 -1.96 -0.05
N ALA A 159 2.58 -1.52 -0.89
CA ALA A 159 1.37 -2.26 -1.22
C ALA A 159 1.49 -2.84 -2.63
N LYS A 160 1.37 -4.15 -2.77
CA LYS A 160 1.52 -4.88 -4.03
C LYS A 160 0.28 -5.68 -4.36
N PHE A 161 -0.35 -5.33 -5.45
CA PHE A 161 -1.37 -6.12 -6.12
C PHE A 161 -0.69 -7.02 -7.17
N ASN A 162 -0.83 -8.33 -7.05
CA ASN A 162 -0.18 -9.28 -7.97
C ASN A 162 -0.90 -9.42 -9.31
N GLY A 163 -1.98 -8.67 -9.52
CA GLY A 163 -2.85 -8.85 -10.67
C GLY A 163 -3.84 -10.00 -10.48
N ASP A 164 -4.74 -10.13 -11.43
CA ASP A 164 -5.73 -11.21 -11.51
C ASP A 164 -5.94 -11.63 -12.97
N ASP A 165 -7.04 -12.28 -13.30
CA ASP A 165 -7.34 -12.69 -14.68
C ASP A 165 -7.61 -11.50 -15.60
N LYS A 166 -8.04 -10.37 -15.08
CA LYS A 166 -8.43 -9.16 -15.82
C LYS A 166 -7.36 -8.08 -15.82
N TYR A 167 -6.61 -7.93 -14.70
CA TYR A 167 -5.67 -6.85 -14.48
C TYR A 167 -4.23 -7.33 -14.37
N LEU A 168 -3.30 -6.49 -14.84
CA LEU A 168 -1.86 -6.63 -14.60
C LEU A 168 -1.54 -6.33 -13.14
N ALA A 169 -0.37 -6.78 -12.67
CA ALA A 169 0.16 -6.41 -11.36
C ALA A 169 0.49 -4.91 -11.29
N SER A 170 0.38 -4.34 -10.09
CA SER A 170 0.80 -2.96 -9.79
C SER A 170 1.23 -2.85 -8.33
N GLU A 171 2.04 -1.82 -8.04
CA GLU A 171 2.50 -1.54 -6.68
C GLU A 171 2.58 -0.04 -6.43
N ASP A 172 2.53 0.34 -5.16
CA ASP A 172 2.74 1.71 -4.69
C ASP A 172 3.42 1.67 -3.32
N SER A 173 4.06 2.77 -2.95
CA SER A 173 4.76 2.89 -1.69
C SER A 173 4.47 4.22 -1.00
N ALA A 174 4.45 4.18 0.32
CA ALA A 174 4.32 5.33 1.20
C ALA A 174 5.32 5.21 2.35
N LYS A 175 5.47 6.28 3.09
CA LYS A 175 6.27 6.34 4.31
C LYS A 175 5.51 7.13 5.36
N PHE A 176 5.59 6.70 6.61
CA PHE A 176 5.07 7.44 7.74
C PHE A 176 6.04 7.39 8.93
N ASN A 177 5.88 8.34 9.84
CA ASN A 177 6.67 8.43 11.05
C ASN A 177 5.80 8.21 12.28
N VAL A 178 6.33 7.47 13.24
CA VAL A 178 5.81 7.37 14.60
C VAL A 178 6.66 8.27 15.47
N THR A 179 6.09 9.37 15.94
CA THR A 179 6.81 10.38 16.73
C THR A 179 6.54 10.19 18.21
N LYS A 180 7.56 10.46 19.04
CA LYS A 180 7.41 10.43 20.49
C LYS A 180 6.46 11.54 20.95
N LEU A 181 5.81 11.32 22.10
CA LEU A 181 5.00 12.32 22.76
C LEU A 181 5.88 13.47 23.30
N ALA A 182 5.33 14.67 23.33
CA ALA A 182 6.00 15.78 24.02
C ALA A 182 6.01 15.49 25.53
N SER A 183 7.15 15.69 26.16
CA SER A 183 7.27 15.62 27.62
C SER A 183 7.08 16.99 28.28
N THR A 184 6.85 16.99 29.58
CA THR A 184 6.82 18.19 30.42
C THR A 184 7.81 18.02 31.57
N ILE A 185 8.40 19.10 32.03
CA ILE A 185 9.23 19.14 33.24
C ILE A 185 8.72 20.27 34.14
N ASP A 186 8.33 19.94 35.37
CA ASP A 186 8.11 20.86 36.46
C ASP A 186 9.23 20.70 37.47
N ILE A 187 9.83 21.83 37.90
CA ILE A 187 10.92 21.86 38.86
C ILE A 187 10.45 22.61 40.10
N ALA A 188 10.55 21.96 41.25
CA ALA A 188 10.25 22.55 42.55
C ALA A 188 11.52 22.54 43.40
N VAL A 189 11.86 23.74 43.93
CA VAL A 189 12.93 23.94 44.90
C VAL A 189 12.61 25.20 45.72
N ASP A 190 12.79 25.10 47.01
CA ASP A 190 12.56 26.23 47.94
C ASP A 190 13.85 27.00 48.17
N ASN A 191 13.70 28.31 48.49
CA ASN A 191 14.79 29.11 49.04
C ASN A 191 15.10 28.61 50.46
N ILE A 192 16.36 28.49 50.80
CA ILE A 192 16.81 27.94 52.08
C ILE A 192 17.74 28.91 52.81
N LYS A 193 18.09 28.55 54.05
CA LYS A 193 19.17 29.18 54.82
C LYS A 193 20.42 28.36 54.84
N VAL A 194 21.56 29.03 55.08
CA VAL A 194 22.86 28.33 55.26
C VAL A 194 22.69 27.29 56.36
N GLY A 195 23.13 26.07 56.08
CA GLY A 195 23.01 24.89 56.94
C GLY A 195 21.76 24.04 56.73
N GLU A 196 20.79 24.51 55.91
CA GLU A 196 19.65 23.69 55.48
C GLU A 196 20.00 22.94 54.17
N ASN A 197 19.29 21.85 53.92
CA ASN A 197 19.43 21.08 52.70
C ASN A 197 18.48 21.59 51.61
N ALA A 198 19.01 21.82 50.40
CA ALA A 198 18.17 22.06 49.24
C ALA A 198 17.63 20.72 48.68
N VAL A 199 16.31 20.61 48.62
CA VAL A 199 15.65 19.48 47.94
C VAL A 199 15.12 19.97 46.61
N ILE A 200 15.69 19.47 45.51
CA ILE A 200 15.25 19.77 44.15
C ILE A 200 14.41 18.60 43.67
N SER A 201 13.14 18.81 43.41
CA SER A 201 12.20 17.83 42.91
C SER A 201 11.84 18.13 41.46
N VAL A 202 11.79 17.10 40.63
CA VAL A 202 11.46 17.16 39.21
C VAL A 202 10.27 16.26 38.98
N ALA A 203 9.22 16.79 38.36
CA ALA A 203 8.07 16.03 37.90
C ALA A 203 8.04 16.00 36.36
N LEU A 204 7.91 14.80 35.84
CA LEU A 204 7.69 14.42 34.44
C LEU A 204 6.30 13.78 34.31
N PRO A 205 5.83 13.41 33.09
CA PRO A 205 4.67 12.53 32.96
C PRO A 205 4.83 11.27 33.83
N GLU A 206 3.72 10.79 34.41
CA GLU A 206 3.72 9.75 35.45
C GLU A 206 4.39 8.43 34.98
N ASP A 207 4.23 8.10 33.71
CA ASP A 207 4.79 6.89 33.06
C ASP A 207 6.15 7.12 32.39
N ALA A 208 6.72 8.35 32.49
CA ALA A 208 8.05 8.64 31.99
C ALA A 208 9.12 7.86 32.76
N THR A 209 10.04 7.28 32.02
CA THR A 209 11.13 6.42 32.53
C THR A 209 12.51 7.02 32.17
N GLY A 210 13.57 6.39 32.68
CA GLY A 210 14.94 6.78 32.36
C GLY A 210 15.55 7.78 33.31
N GLU A 211 16.59 8.48 32.84
CA GLU A 211 17.42 9.35 33.67
C GLU A 211 17.08 10.82 33.49
N VAL A 212 17.13 11.54 34.59
CA VAL A 212 17.12 13.01 34.64
C VAL A 212 18.46 13.50 35.13
N ILE A 213 19.05 14.46 34.42
CA ILE A 213 20.27 15.16 34.83
C ILE A 213 19.84 16.49 35.45
N ILE A 214 20.14 16.69 36.73
CA ILE A 214 19.91 17.90 37.48
C ILE A 214 21.28 18.59 37.66
N SER A 215 21.48 19.73 37.04
CA SER A 215 22.72 20.53 37.14
C SER A 215 22.51 21.70 38.07
N VAL A 216 23.31 21.81 39.11
CA VAL A 216 23.24 22.94 40.05
C VAL A 216 24.59 23.68 40.02
N ASN A 217 24.58 24.94 39.55
CA ASN A 217 25.77 25.73 39.28
C ASN A 217 26.88 24.94 38.50
N GLY A 218 26.45 24.13 37.49
CA GLY A 218 27.34 23.34 36.65
C GLY A 218 27.75 22.00 37.23
N LYS A 219 27.37 21.63 38.45
CA LYS A 219 27.56 20.29 39.01
C LYS A 219 26.37 19.41 38.70
N ASN A 220 26.61 18.30 38.00
CA ASN A 220 25.58 17.38 37.56
C ASN A 220 25.29 16.27 38.58
N TYR A 221 23.99 15.97 38.71
CA TYR A 221 23.46 14.87 39.48
C TYR A 221 22.53 14.07 38.56
N THR A 222 22.83 12.80 38.33
CA THR A 222 22.01 11.91 37.51
C THR A 222 21.10 11.09 38.42
N VAL A 223 19.79 11.15 38.18
CA VAL A 223 18.76 10.50 38.99
C VAL A 223 17.85 9.71 38.08
N MET A 224 17.56 8.44 38.43
CA MET A 224 16.54 7.64 37.77
C MET A 224 15.15 8.13 38.16
N THR A 225 14.27 8.23 37.18
CA THR A 225 12.85 8.55 37.43
C THR A 225 12.15 7.35 38.06
N LYS A 226 11.21 7.64 38.94
CA LYS A 226 10.28 6.66 39.50
C LYS A 226 8.88 7.28 39.55
N TYR A 227 7.95 6.69 38.81
CA TYR A 227 6.60 7.25 38.63
C TYR A 227 6.63 8.71 38.19
N GLY A 228 7.45 9.01 37.17
CA GLY A 228 7.65 10.36 36.65
C GLY A 228 8.37 11.33 37.60
N MET A 229 8.83 10.90 38.77
CA MET A 229 9.48 11.77 39.74
C MET A 229 10.97 11.47 39.84
N ALA A 230 11.76 12.55 40.00
CA ALA A 230 13.17 12.48 40.36
C ALA A 230 13.49 13.55 41.41
N SER A 231 14.41 13.31 42.31
CA SER A 231 14.82 14.30 43.30
C SER A 231 16.27 14.15 43.72
N VAL A 232 16.90 15.27 44.07
CA VAL A 232 18.24 15.33 44.65
C VAL A 232 18.21 16.21 45.88
N THR A 233 18.95 15.80 46.90
CA THR A 233 19.16 16.62 48.10
C THR A 233 20.62 17.07 48.13
N ILE A 234 20.86 18.37 48.31
CA ILE A 234 22.18 18.95 48.32
C ILE A 234 22.35 19.67 49.64
N SER A 235 23.39 19.32 50.38
CA SER A 235 23.82 19.91 51.65
C SER A 235 25.00 20.88 51.47
N ASP A 236 25.31 21.60 52.56
CA ASP A 236 26.51 22.44 52.71
C ASP A 236 26.65 23.54 51.65
N LEU A 237 25.52 24.11 51.22
CA LEU A 237 25.50 25.22 50.29
C LEU A 237 25.84 26.53 50.99
N ALA A 238 26.78 27.30 50.42
CA ALA A 238 27.09 28.64 50.88
C ALA A 238 26.01 29.65 50.53
N ASN A 239 25.99 30.80 51.19
CA ASN A 239 25.09 31.90 50.83
C ASN A 239 25.31 32.32 49.37
N GLY A 240 24.23 32.40 48.58
CA GLY A 240 24.27 32.76 47.18
C GLY A 240 23.03 32.36 46.40
N THR A 241 23.02 32.63 45.10
CA THR A 241 21.99 32.18 44.17
C THR A 241 22.52 31.01 43.37
N TYR A 242 21.71 29.96 43.22
CA TYR A 242 22.03 28.72 42.54
C TYR A 242 21.11 28.52 41.34
N SER A 243 21.72 28.42 40.15
CA SER A 243 20.96 28.00 38.95
C SER A 243 20.70 26.49 39.00
N VAL A 244 19.54 26.07 38.55
CA VAL A 244 19.15 24.67 38.42
C VAL A 244 18.72 24.43 36.97
N ASP A 245 19.49 23.68 36.25
CA ASP A 245 19.15 23.25 34.90
C ASP A 245 18.80 21.73 34.94
N VAL A 246 17.65 21.37 34.39
CA VAL A 246 17.17 19.99 34.36
C VAL A 246 17.04 19.54 32.93
N PHE A 247 17.60 18.38 32.65
CA PHE A 247 17.54 17.75 31.34
C PHE A 247 17.04 16.31 31.47
N TYR A 248 15.95 15.99 30.75
CA TYR A 248 15.44 14.65 30.58
C TYR A 248 15.77 14.18 29.18
N ASN A 249 16.45 13.03 29.05
CA ASN A 249 16.90 12.47 27.77
C ASN A 249 15.75 11.89 26.94
N GLY A 250 14.53 11.82 27.51
CA GLY A 250 13.42 11.09 26.90
C GLY A 250 13.56 9.59 27.11
N ASP A 251 12.54 8.85 26.70
CA ASP A 251 12.47 7.40 26.70
C ASP A 251 11.85 6.88 25.38
N ASP A 252 11.28 5.69 25.37
CA ASP A 252 10.63 5.14 24.16
C ASP A 252 9.33 5.86 23.80
N ILE A 253 8.68 6.50 24.76
CA ILE A 253 7.39 7.18 24.61
C ILE A 253 7.56 8.70 24.47
N TYR A 254 8.42 9.29 25.28
CA TYR A 254 8.56 10.74 25.43
C TYR A 254 9.82 11.28 24.78
N ALA A 255 9.69 12.44 24.15
CA ALA A 255 10.81 13.18 23.58
C ALA A 255 11.67 13.83 24.68
N PRO A 256 12.97 14.08 24.44
CA PRO A 256 13.84 14.81 25.38
C PRO A 256 13.33 16.25 25.57
N ILE A 257 13.53 16.75 26.81
CA ILE A 257 13.13 18.11 27.18
C ILE A 257 14.12 18.69 28.22
N LYS A 258 14.22 19.99 28.29
CA LYS A 258 14.96 20.72 29.32
C LYS A 258 14.10 21.84 29.92
N ASN A 259 14.33 22.14 31.18
CA ASN A 259 13.77 23.29 31.88
C ASN A 259 14.77 23.79 32.90
N SER A 260 14.60 25.02 33.38
CA SER A 260 15.51 25.62 34.36
C SER A 260 14.78 26.49 35.37
N THR A 261 15.37 26.63 36.57
CA THR A 261 14.94 27.53 37.63
C THR A 261 16.16 28.00 38.45
N ALA A 262 15.93 28.72 39.51
CA ALA A 262 16.96 29.09 40.45
C ALA A 262 16.39 29.19 41.88
N PHE A 263 17.25 29.03 42.88
CA PHE A 263 16.90 29.26 44.30
C PHE A 263 18.02 30.02 45.01
N THR A 264 17.70 30.56 46.16
CA THR A 264 18.64 31.33 46.95
C THR A 264 18.91 30.67 48.30
N VAL A 265 20.18 30.74 48.73
CA VAL A 265 20.61 30.37 50.07
C VAL A 265 20.95 31.64 50.80
N SER A 266 20.20 31.97 51.85
CA SER A 266 20.37 33.20 52.65
C SER A 266 21.12 32.94 53.96
N LYS A 267 21.76 33.96 54.50
CA LYS A 267 22.41 33.86 55.83
C LYS A 267 21.36 33.64 56.91
N VAL A 268 21.74 32.92 57.96
CA VAL A 268 20.99 32.86 59.20
C VAL A 268 21.11 34.19 59.88
N SER A 269 20.02 34.87 60.13
CA SER A 269 19.97 36.15 60.87
C SER A 269 20.12 35.94 62.37
#